data_8caf25255229322336995a24ca067d36
#
_entry.id   8caf25255229322336995a24ca067d36
#
_cell.length_a   1.000
_cell.length_b   1.000
_cell.length_c   1.000
_cell.angle_alpha   90.00
_cell.angle_beta   90.00
_cell.angle_gamma   90.00
#
_symmetry.space_group_name_H-M   'P 1'
#
loop_
_entity.id
_entity.type
_entity.pdbx_description
1 polymer ?
#
loop_
_entity_poly.entity_id
_entity_poly.type
_entity_poly.pdbx_seq_one_letter_code
_entity_poly.pdbx_strand_id
1 'polypeptide(L)'
;MADKKKILIADDFQLLREDLTELINNQRDMEVVGTASSGKEIVNLARNTEYDLILMDIEMETMNAGILATQEIREADPEAGIIFLTAHETREMIVTAMGAGALDYIVKGCEDEEILYHVRCALKGNPIMSN
;
A
#
# COMPACT_ATOMS: atom_id res chain seq x y z
N MET A 1 9.85 -23.99 6.14
CA MET A 1 8.84 -23.19 5.45
C MET A 1 9.22 -21.73 5.47
N ALA A 2 9.09 -21.06 4.34
CA ALA A 2 9.36 -19.63 4.30
C ALA A 2 8.24 -18.87 4.99
N ASP A 3 8.60 -17.85 5.73
CA ASP A 3 7.62 -16.96 6.36
C ASP A 3 6.88 -16.17 5.28
N LYS A 4 5.61 -15.94 5.51
CA LYS A 4 4.81 -15.12 4.61
C LYS A 4 5.20 -13.66 4.75
N LYS A 5 5.18 -12.94 3.63
CA LYS A 5 5.36 -11.49 3.65
C LYS A 5 4.12 -10.84 4.25
N LYS A 6 4.32 -9.83 5.06
CA LYS A 6 3.26 -9.19 5.85
C LYS A 6 2.81 -7.89 5.20
N ILE A 7 1.52 -7.81 4.92
CA ILE A 7 0.95 -6.68 4.18
C ILE A 7 -0.03 -5.94 5.08
N LEU A 8 0.07 -4.61 5.09
CA LEU A 8 -0.94 -3.74 5.68
C LEU A 8 -1.73 -3.09 4.55
N ILE A 9 -3.01 -2.87 4.77
CA ILE A 9 -3.90 -2.24 3.79
C ILE A 9 -4.61 -1.07 4.43
N ALA A 10 -4.57 0.08 3.79
CA ALA A 10 -5.32 1.26 4.21
C ALA A 10 -6.22 1.72 3.07
N ASP A 11 -7.52 1.70 3.30
CA ASP A 11 -8.52 2.15 2.33
C ASP A 11 -9.80 2.45 3.10
N ASP A 12 -10.44 3.58 2.84
CA ASP A 12 -11.67 3.95 3.55
C ASP A 12 -12.90 3.25 2.99
N PHE A 13 -12.80 2.64 1.81
CA PHE A 13 -13.91 1.90 1.22
C PHE A 13 -13.85 0.45 1.71
N GLN A 14 -14.76 0.10 2.60
CA GLN A 14 -14.75 -1.20 3.26
C GLN A 14 -14.76 -2.38 2.28
N LEU A 15 -15.58 -2.31 1.25
CA LEU A 15 -15.69 -3.42 0.30
C LEU A 15 -14.36 -3.68 -0.42
N LEU A 16 -13.69 -2.62 -0.86
CA LEU A 16 -12.39 -2.77 -1.52
C LEU A 16 -11.34 -3.30 -0.54
N ARG A 17 -11.35 -2.79 0.69
CA ARG A 17 -10.44 -3.25 1.74
C ARG A 17 -10.60 -4.75 1.99
N GLU A 18 -11.85 -5.23 2.04
CA GLU A 18 -12.15 -6.65 2.22
C GLU A 18 -11.72 -7.48 1.01
N ASP A 19 -11.98 -6.98 -0.20
CA ASP A 19 -11.59 -7.67 -1.43
C ASP A 19 -10.07 -7.83 -1.52
N LEU A 20 -9.33 -6.78 -1.21
CA LEU A 20 -7.87 -6.84 -1.22
C LEU A 20 -7.34 -7.79 -0.15
N THR A 21 -7.96 -7.78 1.01
CA THR A 21 -7.58 -8.68 2.11
C THR A 21 -7.75 -10.14 1.68
N GLU A 22 -8.90 -10.45 1.06
CA GLU A 22 -9.17 -11.80 0.58
C GLU A 22 -8.17 -12.20 -0.51
N LEU A 23 -7.93 -11.31 -1.46
CA LEU A 23 -6.98 -11.59 -2.54
C LEU A 23 -5.59 -11.93 -2.00
N ILE A 24 -5.08 -11.11 -1.09
CA ILE A 24 -3.74 -11.30 -0.51
C ILE A 24 -3.71 -12.58 0.33
N ASN A 25 -4.71 -12.77 1.20
CA ASN A 25 -4.73 -13.93 2.09
C ASN A 25 -4.89 -15.27 1.37
N ASN A 26 -5.37 -15.26 0.14
CA ASN A 26 -5.45 -16.47 -0.67
C ASN A 26 -4.10 -16.88 -1.27
N GLN A 27 -3.09 -16.06 -1.13
CA GLN A 27 -1.75 -16.38 -1.64
C GLN A 27 -0.94 -17.13 -0.59
N ARG A 28 -0.03 -18.00 -1.03
CA ARG A 28 0.80 -18.78 -0.12
C ARG A 28 1.97 -17.99 0.45
N ASP A 29 2.38 -16.95 -0.26
CA ASP A 29 3.61 -16.22 0.04
C ASP A 29 3.39 -14.91 0.78
N MET A 30 2.15 -14.55 1.08
CA MET A 30 1.86 -13.29 1.76
C MET A 30 0.57 -13.36 2.58
N GLU A 31 0.41 -12.45 3.52
CA GLU A 31 -0.78 -12.38 4.36
C GLU A 31 -1.01 -10.94 4.80
N VAL A 32 -2.27 -10.59 5.01
CA VAL A 32 -2.63 -9.27 5.56
C VAL A 32 -2.57 -9.38 7.07
N VAL A 33 -1.78 -8.51 7.69
CA VAL A 33 -1.61 -8.52 9.15
C VAL A 33 -2.33 -7.36 9.83
N GLY A 34 -2.94 -6.49 9.07
CA GLY A 34 -3.76 -5.42 9.63
C GLY A 34 -4.34 -4.54 8.53
N THR A 35 -5.47 -3.91 8.84
CA THR A 35 -6.13 -2.98 7.91
C THR A 35 -6.52 -1.70 8.65
N ALA A 36 -6.63 -0.62 7.90
CA ALA A 36 -6.99 0.69 8.42
C ALA A 36 -7.92 1.40 7.43
N SER A 37 -8.74 2.30 7.93
CA SER A 37 -9.68 3.05 7.10
C SER A 37 -9.38 4.54 7.04
N SER A 38 -8.28 4.98 7.63
CA SER A 38 -7.88 6.38 7.60
C SER A 38 -6.36 6.49 7.67
N GLY A 39 -5.86 7.68 7.31
CA GLY A 39 -4.42 7.96 7.42
C GLY A 39 -3.92 7.88 8.85
N LYS A 40 -4.72 8.37 9.78
CA LYS A 40 -4.36 8.32 11.20
C LYS A 40 -4.26 6.89 11.70
N GLU A 41 -5.22 6.04 11.31
CA GLU A 41 -5.21 4.64 11.70
C GLU A 41 -4.01 3.89 11.15
N ILE A 42 -3.68 4.12 9.87
CA ILE A 42 -2.57 3.39 9.26
C ILE A 42 -1.23 3.82 9.85
N VAL A 43 -1.06 5.07 10.19
CA VAL A 43 0.16 5.53 10.87
C VAL A 43 0.32 4.82 12.20
N ASN A 44 -0.74 4.75 12.99
CA ASN A 44 -0.71 4.07 14.28
C ASN A 44 -0.47 2.57 14.12
N LEU A 45 -1.13 1.96 13.16
CA LEU A 45 -0.99 0.52 12.90
C LEU A 45 0.44 0.18 12.47
N ALA A 46 1.05 0.99 11.63
CA ALA A 46 2.41 0.77 11.16
C ALA A 46 3.43 0.88 12.30
N ARG A 47 3.18 1.74 13.27
CA ARG A 47 4.06 1.88 14.44
C ARG A 47 4.04 0.66 15.35
N ASN A 48 2.93 -0.06 15.36
CA ASN A 48 2.69 -1.13 16.32
C ASN A 48 2.68 -2.52 15.71
N THR A 49 2.99 -2.65 14.42
CA THR A 49 2.88 -3.92 13.70
C THR A 49 4.12 -4.11 12.83
N GLU A 50 4.66 -5.33 12.81
CA GLU A 50 5.68 -5.67 11.82
C GLU A 50 5.01 -5.87 10.47
N TYR A 51 5.58 -5.27 9.43
CA TYR A 51 5.05 -5.41 8.06
C TYR A 51 6.18 -5.30 7.05
N ASP A 52 5.92 -5.81 5.85
CA ASP A 52 6.88 -5.74 4.75
C ASP A 52 6.44 -4.72 3.70
N LEU A 53 5.13 -4.47 3.60
CA LEU A 53 4.59 -3.56 2.58
C LEU A 53 3.24 -3.02 3.02
N ILE A 54 2.95 -1.78 2.65
CA ILE A 54 1.65 -1.16 2.86
C ILE A 54 1.01 -0.84 1.52
N LEU A 55 -0.23 -1.27 1.32
CA LEU A 55 -1.07 -0.82 0.22
C LEU A 55 -1.87 0.36 0.75
N MET A 56 -1.64 1.55 0.20
CA MET A 56 -2.12 2.80 0.78
C MET A 56 -3.01 3.56 -0.19
N ASP A 57 -4.30 3.67 0.12
CA ASP A 57 -5.19 4.54 -0.64
C ASP A 57 -4.74 5.99 -0.46
N ILE A 58 -4.73 6.76 -1.52
CA ILE A 58 -4.34 8.17 -1.46
C ILE A 58 -5.43 9.00 -0.79
N GLU A 59 -6.69 8.80 -1.20
CA GLU A 59 -7.82 9.55 -0.66
C GLU A 59 -8.53 8.72 0.40
N MET A 60 -8.62 9.24 1.61
CA MET A 60 -9.35 8.61 2.70
C MET A 60 -10.17 9.67 3.43
N GLU A 61 -9.81 10.03 4.66
CA GLU A 61 -10.53 11.09 5.37
C GLU A 61 -10.32 12.46 4.74
N THR A 62 -9.22 12.66 4.00
CA THR A 62 -8.97 13.83 3.18
C THR A 62 -8.45 13.39 1.82
N MET A 63 -8.39 14.32 0.87
CA MET A 63 -7.95 14.01 -0.50
C MET A 63 -6.50 13.56 -0.58
N ASN A 64 -5.69 13.87 0.42
CA ASN A 64 -4.27 13.53 0.44
C ASN A 64 -3.88 12.74 1.69
N ALA A 65 -4.84 12.10 2.34
CA ALA A 65 -4.61 11.40 3.61
C ALA A 65 -3.50 10.35 3.50
N GLY A 66 -3.49 9.58 2.40
CA GLY A 66 -2.48 8.55 2.21
C GLY A 66 -1.10 9.12 1.99
N ILE A 67 -1.00 10.26 1.33
CA ILE A 67 0.28 10.93 1.10
C ILE A 67 0.86 11.43 2.42
N LEU A 68 0.03 12.08 3.23
CA LEU A 68 0.47 12.57 4.54
C LEU A 68 0.86 11.42 5.47
N ALA A 69 0.08 10.34 5.44
CA ALA A 69 0.38 9.15 6.23
C ALA A 69 1.73 8.54 5.80
N THR A 70 1.98 8.47 4.50
CA THR A 70 3.23 7.95 3.96
C THR A 70 4.42 8.78 4.44
N GLN A 71 4.30 10.10 4.39
CA GLN A 71 5.36 10.99 4.87
C GLN A 71 5.66 10.76 6.35
N GLU A 72 4.61 10.63 7.15
CA GLU A 72 4.75 10.41 8.59
C GLU A 72 5.37 9.04 8.90
N ILE A 73 4.90 8.01 8.20
CA ILE A 73 5.44 6.64 8.38
C ILE A 73 6.92 6.60 8.02
N ARG A 74 7.30 7.22 6.91
CA ARG A 74 8.68 7.20 6.44
C ARG A 74 9.61 8.07 7.27
N GLU A 75 9.11 9.06 8.00
CA GLU A 75 9.91 9.77 8.98
C GLU A 75 10.39 8.84 10.08
N ALA A 76 9.50 7.97 10.55
CA ALA A 76 9.82 7.01 11.61
C ALA A 76 10.55 5.79 11.07
N ASP A 77 10.28 5.40 9.83
CA ASP A 77 10.87 4.21 9.19
C ASP A 77 11.21 4.54 7.73
N PRO A 78 12.42 5.03 7.47
CA PRO A 78 12.82 5.39 6.09
C PRO A 78 12.82 4.22 5.11
N GLU A 79 12.80 2.98 5.62
CA GLU A 79 12.80 1.78 4.79
C GLU A 79 11.38 1.28 4.48
N ALA A 80 10.34 1.97 4.99
CA ALA A 80 8.97 1.53 4.80
C ALA A 80 8.60 1.44 3.32
N GLY A 81 8.10 0.28 2.90
CA GLY A 81 7.65 0.05 1.54
C GLY A 81 6.17 0.39 1.41
N ILE A 82 5.84 1.26 0.47
CA ILE A 82 4.47 1.71 0.29
C ILE A 82 4.14 1.72 -1.20
N ILE A 83 3.01 1.10 -1.55
CA ILE A 83 2.41 1.20 -2.88
C ILE A 83 1.12 1.98 -2.74
N PHE A 84 0.95 3.04 -3.50
CA PHE A 84 -0.31 3.78 -3.48
C PHE A 84 -1.37 3.11 -4.32
N LEU A 85 -2.62 3.16 -3.83
CA LEU A 85 -3.80 2.80 -4.60
C LEU A 85 -4.43 4.10 -5.04
N THR A 86 -4.72 4.26 -6.32
CA THR A 86 -5.27 5.50 -6.85
C THR A 86 -6.43 5.24 -7.78
N ALA A 87 -7.47 6.05 -7.68
CA ALA A 87 -8.59 6.02 -8.62
C ALA A 87 -8.25 6.77 -9.92
N HIS A 88 -7.20 7.59 -9.91
CA HIS A 88 -6.86 8.46 -11.02
C HIS A 88 -5.38 8.36 -11.36
N GLU A 89 -5.08 7.97 -12.59
CA GLU A 89 -3.72 7.87 -13.08
C GLU A 89 -3.38 9.14 -13.87
N THR A 90 -3.21 10.24 -13.16
CA THR A 90 -2.78 11.50 -13.78
C THR A 90 -1.30 11.70 -13.53
N ARG A 91 -0.66 12.45 -14.43
CA ARG A 91 0.76 12.78 -14.28
C ARG A 91 1.02 13.45 -12.93
N GLU A 92 0.14 14.38 -12.56
CA GLU A 92 0.25 15.10 -11.30
C GLU A 92 0.22 14.17 -10.09
N MET A 93 -0.70 13.20 -10.10
CA MET A 93 -0.81 12.25 -9.00
C MET A 93 0.42 11.36 -8.93
N ILE A 94 0.92 10.90 -10.06
CA ILE A 94 2.12 10.06 -10.11
C ILE A 94 3.32 10.80 -9.53
N VAL A 95 3.52 12.05 -9.95
CA VAL A 95 4.63 12.88 -9.45
C VAL A 95 4.50 13.06 -7.93
N THR A 96 3.30 13.34 -7.45
CA THR A 96 3.06 13.52 -6.02
C THR A 96 3.35 12.24 -5.25
N ALA A 97 2.89 11.11 -5.75
CA ALA A 97 3.10 9.81 -5.11
C ALA A 97 4.58 9.47 -5.02
N MET A 98 5.30 9.63 -6.11
CA MET A 98 6.73 9.33 -6.13
C MET A 98 7.52 10.32 -5.25
N GLY A 99 7.07 11.57 -5.20
CA GLY A 99 7.68 12.58 -4.33
C GLY A 99 7.50 12.28 -2.85
N ALA A 100 6.45 11.55 -2.49
CA ALA A 100 6.22 11.14 -1.10
C ALA A 100 7.06 9.92 -0.71
N GLY A 101 7.72 9.28 -1.68
CA GLY A 101 8.60 8.15 -1.42
C GLY A 101 7.97 6.78 -1.63
N ALA A 102 6.87 6.72 -2.38
CA ALA A 102 6.24 5.44 -2.71
C ALA A 102 7.14 4.62 -3.63
N LEU A 103 7.06 3.31 -3.51
CA LEU A 103 7.76 2.38 -4.41
C LEU A 103 7.06 2.28 -5.76
N ASP A 104 5.73 2.40 -5.76
CA ASP A 104 4.92 2.14 -6.94
C ASP A 104 3.51 2.67 -6.69
N TYR A 105 2.66 2.59 -7.71
CA TYR A 105 1.23 2.85 -7.56
C TYR A 105 0.44 1.81 -8.35
N ILE A 106 -0.79 1.57 -7.94
CA ILE A 106 -1.72 0.65 -8.58
C ILE A 106 -3.01 1.42 -8.83
N VAL A 107 -3.54 1.34 -10.06
CA VAL A 107 -4.81 1.97 -10.40
C VAL A 107 -5.94 1.08 -9.92
N LYS A 108 -6.87 1.65 -9.17
CA LYS A 108 -8.02 0.90 -8.66
C LYS A 108 -8.85 0.38 -9.84
N GLY A 109 -9.33 -0.86 -9.70
CA GLY A 109 -10.11 -1.51 -10.74
C GLY A 109 -9.30 -2.35 -11.71
N CYS A 110 -7.98 -2.42 -11.56
CA CYS A 110 -7.18 -3.31 -12.40
C CYS A 110 -7.39 -4.76 -11.97
N GLU A 111 -6.94 -5.70 -12.81
CA GLU A 111 -7.11 -7.12 -12.56
C GLU A 111 -6.32 -7.58 -11.34
N ASP A 112 -6.83 -8.61 -10.66
CA ASP A 112 -6.18 -9.19 -9.49
C ASP A 112 -4.73 -9.60 -9.77
N GLU A 113 -4.49 -10.18 -10.94
CA GLU A 113 -3.14 -10.60 -11.32
C GLU A 113 -2.17 -9.43 -11.42
N GLU A 114 -2.65 -8.29 -11.86
CA GLU A 114 -1.85 -7.08 -11.95
C GLU A 114 -1.51 -6.55 -10.57
N ILE A 115 -2.48 -6.57 -9.66
CA ILE A 115 -2.25 -6.17 -8.27
C ILE A 115 -1.16 -7.03 -7.66
N LEU A 116 -1.30 -8.35 -7.79
CA LEU A 116 -0.34 -9.30 -7.23
C LEU A 116 1.06 -9.15 -7.84
N TYR A 117 1.12 -8.84 -9.13
CA TYR A 117 2.39 -8.64 -9.81
C TYR A 117 3.13 -7.42 -9.23
N HIS A 118 2.43 -6.29 -9.07
CA HIS A 118 3.01 -5.10 -8.46
C HIS A 118 3.51 -5.37 -7.04
N VAL A 119 2.68 -6.03 -6.25
CA VAL A 119 3.02 -6.36 -4.87
C VAL A 119 4.27 -7.23 -4.80
N ARG A 120 4.31 -8.30 -5.61
CA ARG A 120 5.44 -9.21 -5.59
C ARG A 120 6.73 -8.55 -6.08
N CYS A 121 6.64 -7.72 -7.10
CA CYS A 121 7.81 -6.98 -7.57
C CYS A 121 8.37 -6.06 -6.50
N ALA A 122 7.49 -5.34 -5.80
CA ALA A 122 7.90 -4.44 -4.71
C ALA A 122 8.55 -5.21 -3.57
N LEU A 123 7.97 -6.36 -3.20
CA LEU A 123 8.50 -7.20 -2.12
C LEU A 123 9.88 -7.76 -2.44
N LYS A 124 10.18 -7.94 -3.72
CA LYS A 124 11.50 -8.44 -4.17
C LYS A 124 12.52 -7.33 -4.34
N GLY A 125 12.14 -6.08 -4.07
CA GLY A 125 13.03 -4.95 -4.26
C GLY A 125 13.12 -4.46 -5.70
N ASN A 126 12.20 -4.89 -6.57
CA ASN A 126 12.18 -4.50 -7.98
C ASN A 126 10.81 -3.94 -8.36
N PRO A 127 10.39 -2.82 -7.77
CA PRO A 127 9.09 -2.24 -8.10
C PRO A 127 9.05 -1.82 -9.57
N ILE A 128 7.88 -1.90 -10.17
CA ILE A 128 7.70 -1.62 -11.60
C ILE A 128 8.09 -0.19 -11.94
N MET A 129 7.87 0.74 -11.02
CA MET A 129 8.17 2.16 -11.22
C MET A 129 9.60 2.54 -10.93
N SER A 130 10.47 1.61 -10.53
CA SER A 130 11.85 1.95 -10.19
C SER A 130 12.71 2.04 -11.45
N ASN A 131 13.12 3.20 -11.79
CA ASN A 131 14.05 3.40 -12.89
C ASN A 131 15.13 4.38 -12.47
#